data_3e5b328f5025c1b02f4c594a28ac6bdb
#
_entry.id   3e5b328f5025c1b02f4c594a28ac6bdb
#
_cell.length_a   1.000
_cell.length_b   1.000
_cell.length_c   1.000
_cell.angle_alpha   90.00
_cell.angle_beta   90.00
_cell.angle_gamma   90.00
#
_symmetry.space_group_name_H-M   'P 1'
#
loop_
_entity.id
_entity.type
_entity.pdbx_description
1 polymer ?
#
loop_
_entity_poly.entity_id
_entity_poly.type
_entity_poly.pdbx_seq_one_letter_code
_entity_poly.pdbx_strand_id
1 'polypeptide(L)'
;MKKLLLLFAILPFMISCNGQEKIDLSKSTLNEPIEKIISYDDKLLIGIETVEYPFSLLVENNESKNYTFDGIDLKGQKVIFQINSEKLKTDSITRFGGGHIDLVPLKSAEDLNKNLKKFNADNKIYGIRIGIESQKLKTEILKKLQNKYGKGTKNPNTDHGLYWNIKNENKFIFFAPDYGRLIILNNTNLSKTCYWDTFNGLIDFGGCDNAKYTEELTKNRTKPEDIKNKPIIKVDKNWNINEFINNKSTESDFVKSSTNKNFERMLTTDADENILALSYQNEYNDIYFYFETSDRKTDNPNKNILVGYNISNLNKIEVIFENGLKQGMKYEDVIKIFDKNQILNYEDLKFSNYIEIKNGAHKITLNFDGENKLSGLYTNIKNYR
;
A
#
# COMPACT_ATOMS: atom_id res chain seq x y z
N MET A 1 -49.04 21.07 65.12
CA MET A 1 -47.70 20.39 64.96
C MET A 1 -47.52 19.91 63.53
N LYS A 2 -46.77 20.71 62.73
CA LYS A 2 -46.52 20.39 61.35
C LYS A 2 -45.20 19.64 61.25
N LYS A 3 -45.22 18.41 60.76
CA LYS A 3 -44.02 17.58 60.45
C LYS A 3 -43.48 18.03 59.09
N LEU A 4 -42.33 18.61 59.04
CA LEU A 4 -41.58 18.97 57.86
C LEU A 4 -40.83 17.71 57.40
N LEU A 5 -41.22 17.14 56.28
CA LEU A 5 -40.51 16.04 55.60
C LEU A 5 -39.42 16.63 54.71
N LEU A 6 -38.17 16.47 55.15
CA LEU A 6 -37.01 16.79 54.33
C LEU A 6 -36.78 15.67 53.33
N LEU A 7 -37.12 15.92 52.06
CA LEU A 7 -36.81 15.02 50.93
C LEU A 7 -35.38 15.30 50.49
N PHE A 8 -34.43 14.45 50.88
CA PHE A 8 -33.08 14.44 50.28
C PHE A 8 -33.16 13.88 48.89
N ALA A 9 -33.19 14.74 47.90
CA ALA A 9 -33.00 14.34 46.51
C ALA A 9 -31.52 14.03 46.31
N ILE A 10 -31.17 12.72 46.31
CA ILE A 10 -29.88 12.24 45.84
C ILE A 10 -29.90 12.35 44.33
N LEU A 11 -29.28 13.41 43.80
CA LEU A 11 -28.94 13.51 42.39
C LEU A 11 -27.82 12.47 42.10
N PRO A 12 -28.04 11.49 41.27
CA PRO A 12 -26.90 10.67 40.76
C PRO A 12 -26.02 11.61 39.93
N PHE A 13 -24.84 11.90 40.44
CA PHE A 13 -23.78 12.42 39.58
C PHE A 13 -23.49 11.34 38.51
N MET A 14 -24.17 11.44 37.40
CA MET A 14 -23.74 10.81 36.17
C MET A 14 -22.43 11.45 35.83
N ILE A 15 -21.34 10.84 36.25
CA ILE A 15 -20.03 11.09 35.68
C ILE A 15 -20.13 10.58 34.25
N SER A 16 -20.59 11.47 33.38
CA SER A 16 -20.44 11.30 31.93
C SER A 16 -18.92 11.25 31.68
N CYS A 17 -18.37 10.07 31.57
CA CYS A 17 -17.13 9.90 30.83
C CYS A 17 -17.41 10.43 29.43
N ASN A 18 -17.09 11.70 29.19
CA ASN A 18 -17.05 12.29 27.85
C ASN A 18 -15.89 11.64 27.07
N GLY A 19 -16.03 10.36 26.73
CA GLY A 19 -15.30 9.80 25.62
C GLY A 19 -15.78 10.57 24.39
N GLN A 20 -14.94 11.39 23.80
CA GLN A 20 -15.23 12.10 22.58
C GLN A 20 -15.76 11.06 21.57
N GLU A 21 -16.98 11.27 21.08
CA GLU A 21 -17.62 10.33 20.15
C GLU A 21 -16.75 10.23 18.90
N LYS A 22 -16.38 9.00 18.51
CA LYS A 22 -15.52 8.78 17.36
C LYS A 22 -16.28 9.11 16.06
N ILE A 23 -15.59 9.75 15.15
CA ILE A 23 -16.12 10.13 13.83
C ILE A 23 -16.09 8.89 12.92
N ASP A 24 -17.25 8.48 12.40
CA ASP A 24 -17.35 7.37 11.47
C ASP A 24 -17.13 7.85 10.02
N LEU A 25 -15.93 7.59 9.50
CA LEU A 25 -15.51 8.01 8.16
C LEU A 25 -16.33 7.35 7.03
N SER A 26 -16.99 6.22 7.28
CA SER A 26 -17.89 5.61 6.30
C SER A 26 -19.12 6.47 6.01
N LYS A 27 -19.49 7.35 6.96
CA LYS A 27 -20.65 8.26 6.87
C LYS A 27 -20.31 9.63 6.30
N SER A 28 -19.02 9.92 6.07
CA SER A 28 -18.62 11.19 5.47
C SER A 28 -19.31 11.40 4.13
N THR A 29 -19.78 12.62 3.88
CA THR A 29 -20.35 13.03 2.60
C THR A 29 -19.27 13.47 1.61
N LEU A 30 -18.03 13.57 2.06
CA LEU A 30 -16.88 14.07 1.28
C LEU A 30 -17.14 15.49 0.73
N ASN A 31 -17.76 16.31 1.54
CA ASN A 31 -18.05 17.72 1.27
C ASN A 31 -18.10 18.54 2.57
N GLU A 32 -17.73 17.91 3.68
CA GLU A 32 -17.67 18.56 4.98
C GLU A 32 -16.46 19.49 5.06
N PRO A 33 -16.56 20.61 5.79
CA PRO A 33 -15.40 21.37 6.19
C PRO A 33 -14.44 20.52 6.99
N ILE A 34 -13.15 20.60 6.68
CA ILE A 34 -12.11 19.79 7.33
C ILE A 34 -12.06 20.01 8.84
N GLU A 35 -12.36 21.20 9.33
CA GLU A 35 -12.38 21.54 10.76
C GLU A 35 -13.39 20.71 11.57
N LYS A 36 -14.41 20.17 10.92
CA LYS A 36 -15.41 19.31 11.59
C LYS A 36 -14.91 17.88 11.82
N ILE A 37 -13.83 17.51 11.19
CA ILE A 37 -13.35 16.11 11.14
C ILE A 37 -12.01 15.97 11.86
N ILE A 38 -11.17 17.00 11.86
CA ILE A 38 -9.87 16.96 12.50
C ILE A 38 -9.91 17.44 13.96
N SER A 39 -8.97 16.89 14.72
CA SER A 39 -8.65 17.43 16.06
C SER A 39 -7.20 17.89 16.00
N TYR A 40 -6.96 19.16 16.35
CA TYR A 40 -5.62 19.71 16.35
C TYR A 40 -4.80 19.09 17.47
N ASP A 41 -3.80 18.32 17.13
CA ASP A 41 -2.84 17.72 18.03
C ASP A 41 -1.42 17.77 17.43
N ASP A 42 -0.42 17.39 18.20
CA ASP A 42 0.99 17.46 17.79
C ASP A 42 1.35 16.49 16.65
N LYS A 43 0.44 15.58 16.29
CA LYS A 43 0.64 14.55 15.24
C LYS A 43 -0.08 14.87 13.95
N LEU A 44 -0.89 15.93 13.95
CA LEU A 44 -1.58 16.36 12.74
C LEU A 44 -0.63 17.18 11.88
N LEU A 45 -0.49 16.77 10.65
CA LEU A 45 0.39 17.39 9.65
C LEU A 45 -0.43 17.88 8.47
N ILE A 46 0.05 18.95 7.82
CA ILE A 46 -0.50 19.45 6.56
C ILE A 46 0.62 19.57 5.54
N GLY A 47 0.34 19.18 4.30
CA GLY A 47 1.32 19.23 3.20
C GLY A 47 0.67 19.16 1.85
N ILE A 48 1.48 19.08 0.79
CA ILE A 48 1.04 19.08 -0.59
C ILE A 48 1.29 17.69 -1.19
N GLU A 49 0.38 17.19 -1.99
CA GLU A 49 0.59 16.00 -2.81
C GLU A 49 1.72 16.24 -3.82
N THR A 50 2.70 15.33 -3.88
CA THR A 50 3.95 15.54 -4.63
C THR A 50 4.01 14.87 -5.98
N VAL A 51 2.98 14.21 -6.41
CA VAL A 51 3.04 13.60 -7.74
C VAL A 51 2.82 14.68 -8.78
N GLU A 52 3.44 14.59 -9.92
CA GLU A 52 3.50 15.44 -11.13
C GLU A 52 2.50 16.62 -11.25
N TYR A 53 1.46 16.60 -10.44
CA TYR A 53 0.46 17.67 -10.29
C TYR A 53 0.32 18.03 -8.81
N PRO A 54 0.96 19.08 -8.34
CA PRO A 54 1.00 19.48 -6.94
C PRO A 54 -0.25 20.23 -6.56
N PHE A 55 -1.40 19.58 -6.28
CA PHE A 55 -2.55 20.44 -6.11
C PHE A 55 -3.64 19.98 -5.18
N SER A 56 -3.41 18.92 -4.48
CA SER A 56 -4.20 18.58 -3.31
C SER A 56 -3.44 18.98 -2.07
N LEU A 57 -4.12 19.69 -1.20
CA LEU A 57 -3.65 19.87 0.15
C LEU A 57 -4.07 18.63 0.94
N LEU A 58 -3.12 18.00 1.61
CA LEU A 58 -3.36 16.82 2.42
C LEU A 58 -3.23 17.15 3.89
N VAL A 59 -4.19 16.69 4.69
CA VAL A 59 -4.11 16.71 6.15
C VAL A 59 -3.95 15.28 6.64
N GLU A 60 -2.82 15.00 7.28
CA GLU A 60 -2.42 13.65 7.68
C GLU A 60 -2.43 13.51 9.21
N ASN A 61 -3.07 12.45 9.69
CA ASN A 61 -2.96 11.98 11.05
C ASN A 61 -2.34 10.57 11.04
N ASN A 62 -1.10 10.47 11.52
CA ASN A 62 -0.33 9.22 11.50
C ASN A 62 -0.76 8.22 12.59
N GLU A 63 -1.44 8.70 13.63
CA GLU A 63 -1.92 7.86 14.73
C GLU A 63 -3.35 8.24 15.10
N SER A 64 -4.31 7.85 14.27
CA SER A 64 -5.71 8.18 14.51
C SER A 64 -6.20 7.63 15.85
N LYS A 65 -6.88 8.47 16.64
CA LYS A 65 -7.51 8.06 17.89
C LYS A 65 -9.03 8.15 17.84
N ASN A 66 -9.55 9.00 16.97
CA ASN A 66 -10.92 9.48 16.99
C ASN A 66 -11.77 9.00 15.80
N TYR A 67 -11.27 8.03 15.01
CA TYR A 67 -11.98 7.59 13.81
C TYR A 67 -12.42 6.14 13.89
N THR A 68 -13.57 5.88 13.25
CA THR A 68 -14.04 4.54 12.91
C THR A 68 -14.36 4.46 11.42
N PHE A 69 -14.49 3.25 10.90
CA PHE A 69 -15.02 2.99 9.57
C PHE A 69 -16.11 1.92 9.68
N ASP A 70 -17.36 2.28 9.47
CA ASP A 70 -18.53 1.43 9.66
C ASP A 70 -18.52 0.69 11.02
N GLY A 71 -18.18 1.45 12.08
CA GLY A 71 -18.08 0.94 13.45
C GLY A 71 -16.77 0.22 13.80
N ILE A 72 -15.88 -0.02 12.83
CA ILE A 72 -14.54 -0.58 13.08
C ILE A 72 -13.63 0.53 13.60
N ASP A 73 -12.97 0.29 14.73
CA ASP A 73 -12.01 1.23 15.32
C ASP A 73 -10.74 1.35 14.47
N LEU A 74 -10.40 2.57 14.07
CA LEU A 74 -9.20 2.89 13.29
C LEU A 74 -8.04 3.39 14.17
N LYS A 75 -8.07 3.15 15.47
CA LYS A 75 -7.01 3.57 16.38
C LYS A 75 -5.64 3.08 15.92
N GLY A 76 -4.69 4.01 15.85
CA GLY A 76 -3.32 3.73 15.42
C GLY A 76 -3.13 3.62 13.92
N GLN A 77 -4.21 3.73 13.12
CA GLN A 77 -4.09 3.71 11.67
C GLN A 77 -3.80 5.11 11.14
N LYS A 78 -3.09 5.17 10.01
CA LYS A 78 -2.85 6.42 9.29
C LYS A 78 -4.13 6.84 8.55
N VAL A 79 -4.55 8.10 8.75
CA VAL A 79 -5.69 8.68 8.02
C VAL A 79 -5.24 9.98 7.36
N ILE A 80 -5.52 10.10 6.07
CA ILE A 80 -5.21 11.29 5.27
C ILE A 80 -6.50 11.82 4.69
N PHE A 81 -6.74 13.12 4.86
CA PHE A 81 -7.83 13.86 4.23
C PHE A 81 -7.29 14.66 3.06
N GLN A 82 -7.92 14.53 1.92
CA GLN A 82 -7.63 15.32 0.74
C GLN A 82 -8.58 16.51 0.69
N ILE A 83 -8.02 17.70 0.64
CA ILE A 83 -8.74 18.95 0.43
C ILE A 83 -8.66 19.31 -1.06
N ASN A 84 -9.80 19.62 -1.65
CA ASN A 84 -9.91 19.88 -3.06
C ASN A 84 -9.16 21.17 -3.45
N SER A 85 -8.47 21.11 -4.59
CA SER A 85 -7.95 22.29 -5.27
C SER A 85 -8.65 22.46 -6.61
N GLU A 86 -8.69 23.69 -7.15
CA GLU A 86 -9.31 23.95 -8.46
C GLU A 86 -8.68 23.15 -9.59
N LYS A 87 -7.41 22.80 -9.45
CA LYS A 87 -6.66 22.10 -10.49
C LYS A 87 -7.05 20.62 -10.64
N LEU A 88 -7.48 19.95 -9.59
CA LEU A 88 -8.05 18.61 -9.70
C LEU A 88 -9.33 18.55 -10.54
N LYS A 89 -10.03 19.68 -10.66
CA LYS A 89 -11.29 19.77 -11.44
C LYS A 89 -11.05 19.79 -12.95
N THR A 90 -9.83 20.09 -13.39
CA THR A 90 -9.50 20.29 -14.80
C THR A 90 -8.72 19.12 -15.41
N ASP A 91 -8.18 18.24 -14.60
CA ASP A 91 -7.36 17.12 -15.09
C ASP A 91 -8.27 15.95 -15.51
N SER A 92 -7.94 15.33 -16.62
CA SER A 92 -8.62 14.12 -17.12
C SER A 92 -8.31 12.87 -16.28
N ILE A 93 -7.27 12.95 -15.45
CA ILE A 93 -6.84 11.90 -14.53
C ILE A 93 -6.84 12.45 -13.11
N THR A 94 -7.53 11.76 -12.22
CA THR A 94 -7.47 12.06 -10.79
C THR A 94 -6.51 11.10 -10.11
N ARG A 95 -5.63 11.61 -9.28
CA ARG A 95 -4.67 10.83 -8.50
C ARG A 95 -4.87 11.07 -7.02
N PHE A 96 -4.78 10.02 -6.25
CA PHE A 96 -4.75 10.11 -4.79
C PHE A 96 -3.92 8.97 -4.22
N GLY A 97 -2.79 9.26 -3.68
CA GLY A 97 -1.97 8.23 -3.04
C GLY A 97 -0.49 8.31 -3.29
N GLY A 98 -0.01 9.35 -3.91
CA GLY A 98 1.41 9.68 -3.93
C GLY A 98 1.93 10.04 -2.54
N GLY A 99 3.20 10.27 -2.41
CA GLY A 99 3.79 10.92 -1.25
C GLY A 99 3.43 12.41 -1.23
N HIS A 100 3.62 13.06 -0.10
CA HIS A 100 3.49 14.50 -0.02
C HIS A 100 4.73 15.13 0.62
N ILE A 101 4.99 16.38 0.25
CA ILE A 101 6.14 17.17 0.70
C ILE A 101 5.67 18.34 1.57
N ASP A 102 6.66 19.03 2.11
CA ASP A 102 6.43 20.22 2.94
C ASP A 102 5.46 19.96 4.08
N LEU A 103 5.54 18.75 4.67
CA LEU A 103 4.78 18.40 5.86
C LEU A 103 5.16 19.33 7.00
N VAL A 104 4.17 20.09 7.47
CA VAL A 104 4.31 20.95 8.63
C VAL A 104 3.26 20.60 9.68
N PRO A 105 3.57 20.76 10.97
CA PRO A 105 2.58 20.57 12.03
C PRO A 105 1.37 21.49 11.84
N LEU A 106 0.17 20.94 11.98
CA LEU A 106 -1.09 21.66 11.93
C LEU A 106 -1.65 21.78 13.35
N LYS A 107 -1.36 22.89 14.04
CA LYS A 107 -1.64 23.05 15.46
C LYS A 107 -2.92 23.82 15.76
N SER A 108 -3.44 24.55 14.79
CA SER A 108 -4.58 25.45 15.00
C SER A 108 -5.40 25.67 13.73
N ALA A 109 -6.60 26.21 13.93
CA ALA A 109 -7.44 26.67 12.80
C ALA A 109 -6.78 27.83 12.03
N GLU A 110 -5.95 28.63 12.67
CA GLU A 110 -5.20 29.69 12.01
C GLU A 110 -4.14 29.11 11.04
N ASP A 111 -3.40 28.08 11.49
CA ASP A 111 -2.46 27.36 10.62
C ASP A 111 -3.17 26.75 9.41
N LEU A 112 -4.34 26.14 9.64
CA LEU A 112 -5.16 25.58 8.57
C LEU A 112 -5.53 26.67 7.55
N ASN A 113 -6.12 27.77 8.01
CA ASN A 113 -6.58 28.88 7.15
C ASN A 113 -5.43 29.50 6.35
N LYS A 114 -4.25 29.61 6.96
CA LYS A 114 -3.04 30.09 6.30
C LYS A 114 -2.64 29.17 5.12
N ASN A 115 -2.67 27.87 5.34
CA ASN A 115 -2.35 26.89 4.31
C ASN A 115 -3.41 26.82 3.21
N LEU A 116 -4.70 26.82 3.56
CA LEU A 116 -5.80 26.87 2.58
C LEU A 116 -5.64 28.06 1.64
N LYS A 117 -5.36 29.24 2.20
CA LYS A 117 -5.14 30.47 1.43
C LYS A 117 -3.87 30.38 0.57
N LYS A 118 -2.76 29.88 1.12
CA LYS A 118 -1.49 29.73 0.40
C LYS A 118 -1.63 28.87 -0.85
N PHE A 119 -2.44 27.81 -0.79
CA PHE A 119 -2.59 26.83 -1.87
C PHE A 119 -3.88 26.97 -2.66
N ASN A 120 -4.64 28.05 -2.44
CA ASN A 120 -5.94 28.27 -3.11
C ASN A 120 -6.86 27.04 -3.03
N ALA A 121 -6.85 26.39 -1.87
CA ALA A 121 -7.68 25.23 -1.58
C ALA A 121 -8.95 25.67 -0.87
N ASP A 122 -10.08 24.98 -1.14
CA ASP A 122 -11.26 25.16 -0.32
C ASP A 122 -11.09 24.42 1.02
N ASN A 123 -12.00 24.61 1.96
CA ASN A 123 -11.91 23.93 3.26
C ASN A 123 -12.65 22.59 3.31
N LYS A 124 -13.09 22.07 2.15
CA LYS A 124 -13.90 20.87 2.09
C LYS A 124 -13.05 19.65 1.74
N ILE A 125 -13.30 18.56 2.42
CA ILE A 125 -12.67 17.31 2.05
C ILE A 125 -13.26 16.78 0.74
N TYR A 126 -12.40 16.27 -0.09
CA TYR A 126 -12.72 15.62 -1.35
C TYR A 126 -12.52 14.10 -1.26
N GLY A 127 -11.55 13.68 -0.48
CA GLY A 127 -11.21 12.28 -0.33
C GLY A 127 -10.64 11.95 1.04
N ILE A 128 -10.69 10.68 1.37
CA ILE A 128 -10.11 10.09 2.58
C ILE A 128 -9.30 8.89 2.16
N ARG A 129 -8.07 8.79 2.67
CA ARG A 129 -7.22 7.62 2.53
C ARG A 129 -6.88 7.07 3.90
N ILE A 130 -7.00 5.76 4.06
CA ILE A 130 -6.70 5.06 5.29
C ILE A 130 -5.65 4.00 4.99
N GLY A 131 -4.49 4.12 5.66
CA GLY A 131 -3.46 3.09 5.66
C GLY A 131 -3.76 2.07 6.75
N ILE A 132 -3.94 0.81 6.39
CA ILE A 132 -4.34 -0.27 7.31
C ILE A 132 -3.22 -1.29 7.36
N GLU A 133 -2.57 -1.41 8.51
CA GLU A 133 -1.46 -2.35 8.71
C GLU A 133 -1.98 -3.73 9.14
N SER A 134 -2.97 -3.75 10.03
CA SER A 134 -3.51 -4.99 10.62
C SER A 134 -4.28 -5.82 9.62
N GLN A 135 -3.88 -7.07 9.41
CA GLN A 135 -4.55 -8.00 8.52
C GLN A 135 -5.98 -8.33 8.98
N LYS A 136 -6.20 -8.36 10.29
CA LYS A 136 -7.54 -8.50 10.86
C LYS A 136 -8.45 -7.35 10.45
N LEU A 137 -7.98 -6.10 10.56
CA LEU A 137 -8.74 -4.93 10.15
C LEU A 137 -9.02 -4.92 8.64
N LYS A 138 -8.05 -5.30 7.82
CA LYS A 138 -8.23 -5.44 6.37
C LYS A 138 -9.39 -6.38 6.04
N THR A 139 -9.41 -7.55 6.68
CA THR A 139 -10.47 -8.55 6.48
C THR A 139 -11.84 -8.05 6.96
N GLU A 140 -11.89 -7.40 8.11
CA GLU A 140 -13.13 -6.86 8.67
C GLU A 140 -13.70 -5.75 7.76
N ILE A 141 -12.87 -4.83 7.30
CA ILE A 141 -13.25 -3.75 6.39
C ILE A 141 -13.76 -4.31 5.06
N LEU A 142 -13.04 -5.28 4.47
CA LEU A 142 -13.47 -5.92 3.23
C LEU A 142 -14.86 -6.55 3.39
N LYS A 143 -15.05 -7.30 4.47
CA LYS A 143 -16.34 -7.93 4.78
C LYS A 143 -17.47 -6.90 4.94
N LYS A 144 -17.20 -5.78 5.61
CA LYS A 144 -18.18 -4.69 5.76
C LYS A 144 -18.55 -4.07 4.41
N LEU A 145 -17.56 -3.76 3.58
CA LEU A 145 -17.78 -3.21 2.24
C LEU A 145 -18.59 -4.18 1.37
N GLN A 146 -18.23 -5.47 1.37
CA GLN A 146 -18.95 -6.48 0.61
C GLN A 146 -20.38 -6.70 1.10
N ASN A 147 -20.61 -6.69 2.41
CA ASN A 147 -21.95 -6.81 2.97
C ASN A 147 -22.85 -5.61 2.63
N LYS A 148 -22.27 -4.41 2.62
CA LYS A 148 -23.02 -3.17 2.37
C LYS A 148 -23.23 -2.88 0.89
N TYR A 149 -22.21 -3.12 0.06
CA TYR A 149 -22.18 -2.67 -1.34
C TYR A 149 -22.03 -3.82 -2.36
N GLY A 150 -22.01 -5.07 -1.91
CA GLY A 150 -21.80 -6.24 -2.77
C GLY A 150 -20.33 -6.57 -3.00
N LYS A 151 -20.07 -7.52 -3.92
CA LYS A 151 -18.72 -8.08 -4.14
C LYS A 151 -17.64 -7.06 -4.52
N GLY A 152 -18.01 -5.91 -5.01
CA GLY A 152 -17.10 -4.95 -5.61
C GLY A 152 -16.67 -5.36 -7.03
N THR A 153 -16.13 -4.41 -7.77
CA THR A 153 -15.58 -4.63 -9.10
C THR A 153 -14.07 -4.75 -9.00
N LYS A 154 -13.49 -5.78 -9.62
CA LYS A 154 -12.03 -5.89 -9.73
C LYS A 154 -11.47 -4.75 -10.58
N ASN A 155 -10.32 -4.24 -10.21
CA ASN A 155 -9.61 -3.29 -11.06
C ASN A 155 -9.17 -4.02 -12.35
N PRO A 156 -9.61 -3.58 -13.54
CA PRO A 156 -9.32 -4.28 -14.79
C PRO A 156 -7.85 -4.21 -15.21
N ASN A 157 -7.10 -3.27 -14.65
CA ASN A 157 -5.71 -2.99 -15.06
C ASN A 157 -4.68 -3.55 -14.08
N THR A 158 -5.10 -4.17 -12.99
CA THR A 158 -4.23 -4.77 -11.98
C THR A 158 -4.97 -5.86 -11.22
N ASP A 159 -4.27 -6.85 -10.73
CA ASP A 159 -4.84 -7.90 -9.88
C ASP A 159 -5.14 -7.41 -8.44
N HIS A 160 -4.82 -6.15 -8.16
CA HIS A 160 -4.95 -5.57 -6.82
C HIS A 160 -6.16 -4.66 -6.70
N GLY A 161 -6.92 -4.89 -5.65
CA GLY A 161 -7.98 -4.03 -5.21
C GLY A 161 -9.34 -4.26 -5.87
N LEU A 162 -10.32 -3.83 -5.11
CA LEU A 162 -11.72 -3.81 -5.50
C LEU A 162 -12.23 -2.38 -5.43
N TYR A 163 -13.20 -2.03 -6.27
CA TYR A 163 -13.84 -0.73 -6.16
C TYR A 163 -15.36 -0.83 -6.20
N TRP A 164 -15.99 0.17 -5.61
CA TRP A 164 -17.44 0.37 -5.57
C TRP A 164 -17.77 1.80 -6.00
N ASN A 165 -18.55 1.93 -7.07
CA ASN A 165 -19.05 3.22 -7.52
C ASN A 165 -20.47 3.41 -6.98
N ILE A 166 -20.63 4.17 -5.90
CA ILE A 166 -21.86 4.29 -5.12
C ILE A 166 -22.53 5.63 -5.46
N LYS A 167 -23.20 5.67 -6.61
CA LYS A 167 -23.79 6.90 -7.17
C LYS A 167 -24.82 7.56 -6.24
N ASN A 168 -25.64 6.77 -5.54
CA ASN A 168 -26.66 7.28 -4.62
C ASN A 168 -26.09 7.92 -3.34
N GLU A 169 -24.87 7.56 -2.95
CA GLU A 169 -24.14 8.18 -1.84
C GLU A 169 -23.11 9.21 -2.32
N ASN A 170 -23.00 9.42 -3.62
CA ASN A 170 -21.97 10.25 -4.25
C ASN A 170 -20.55 9.86 -3.84
N LYS A 171 -20.32 8.56 -3.66
CA LYS A 171 -19.03 8.00 -3.20
C LYS A 171 -18.44 7.04 -4.23
N PHE A 172 -17.14 7.07 -4.30
CA PHE A 172 -16.34 6.04 -4.92
C PHE A 172 -15.39 5.48 -3.86
N ILE A 173 -15.40 4.16 -3.68
CA ILE A 173 -14.54 3.47 -2.71
C ILE A 173 -13.62 2.53 -3.47
N PHE A 174 -12.33 2.62 -3.19
CA PHE A 174 -11.32 1.67 -3.64
C PHE A 174 -10.64 1.04 -2.44
N PHE A 175 -10.52 -0.28 -2.43
CA PHE A 175 -9.83 -1.00 -1.37
C PHE A 175 -8.89 -2.05 -1.94
N ALA A 176 -7.60 -1.90 -1.64
CA ALA A 176 -6.54 -2.85 -1.93
C ALA A 176 -6.03 -3.46 -0.62
N PRO A 177 -6.58 -4.60 -0.17
CA PRO A 177 -6.19 -5.23 1.10
C PRO A 177 -4.70 -5.58 1.14
N ASP A 178 -4.13 -6.03 0.03
CA ASP A 178 -2.72 -6.42 -0.08
C ASP A 178 -1.79 -5.28 0.32
N TYR A 179 -2.13 -4.07 -0.10
CA TYR A 179 -1.38 -2.85 0.24
C TYR A 179 -1.90 -2.15 1.50
N GLY A 180 -2.97 -2.68 2.13
CA GLY A 180 -3.60 -2.01 3.26
C GLY A 180 -4.10 -0.61 2.94
N ARG A 181 -4.63 -0.40 1.73
CA ARG A 181 -5.03 0.92 1.25
C ARG A 181 -6.54 0.98 1.02
N LEU A 182 -7.24 1.76 1.83
CA LEU A 182 -8.64 2.13 1.61
C LEU A 182 -8.71 3.59 1.19
N ILE A 183 -9.37 3.88 0.06
CA ILE A 183 -9.56 5.23 -0.46
C ILE A 183 -11.04 5.47 -0.70
N ILE A 184 -11.53 6.62 -0.26
CA ILE A 184 -12.92 7.04 -0.41
C ILE A 184 -12.89 8.41 -1.07
N LEU A 185 -13.51 8.56 -2.24
CA LEU A 185 -13.51 9.78 -3.02
C LEU A 185 -14.93 10.27 -3.29
N ASN A 186 -15.06 11.58 -3.46
CA ASN A 186 -16.29 12.21 -3.90
C ASN A 186 -16.55 11.91 -5.39
N ASN A 187 -17.63 11.24 -5.69
CA ASN A 187 -17.94 10.77 -7.03
C ASN A 187 -18.33 11.90 -8.01
N THR A 188 -18.82 13.03 -7.52
CA THR A 188 -19.17 14.18 -8.38
C THR A 188 -17.94 14.70 -9.13
N ASN A 189 -16.79 14.71 -8.48
CA ASN A 189 -15.56 15.15 -9.12
C ASN A 189 -14.96 14.04 -10.00
N LEU A 190 -15.01 12.79 -9.56
CA LEU A 190 -14.56 11.66 -10.35
C LEU A 190 -15.35 11.49 -11.65
N SER A 191 -16.65 11.76 -11.63
CA SER A 191 -17.48 11.67 -12.84
C SER A 191 -17.09 12.67 -13.94
N LYS A 192 -16.27 13.67 -13.62
CA LYS A 192 -15.68 14.63 -14.56
C LYS A 192 -14.31 14.22 -15.07
N THR A 193 -13.74 13.16 -14.50
CA THR A 193 -12.47 12.59 -14.92
C THR A 193 -12.70 11.36 -15.77
N CYS A 194 -11.78 11.08 -16.69
CA CYS A 194 -11.84 9.87 -17.50
C CYS A 194 -11.30 8.66 -16.75
N TYR A 195 -10.24 8.89 -16.01
CA TYR A 195 -9.46 7.85 -15.34
C TYR A 195 -9.13 8.25 -13.92
N TRP A 196 -9.00 7.26 -13.08
CA TRP A 196 -8.43 7.41 -11.76
C TRP A 196 -7.21 6.52 -11.59
N ASP A 197 -6.07 7.14 -11.28
CA ASP A 197 -4.82 6.44 -11.01
C ASP A 197 -4.82 5.94 -9.56
N THR A 198 -4.90 4.62 -9.41
CA THR A 198 -4.88 3.96 -8.10
C THR A 198 -3.48 3.76 -7.55
N PHE A 199 -2.44 4.24 -8.27
CA PHE A 199 -1.03 3.88 -8.05
C PHE A 199 -0.67 2.44 -8.46
N ASN A 200 -1.66 1.57 -8.60
CA ASN A 200 -1.50 0.17 -9.00
C ASN A 200 -2.20 -0.12 -10.34
N GLY A 201 -2.54 0.91 -11.06
CA GLY A 201 -3.24 0.86 -12.33
C GLY A 201 -4.36 1.89 -12.41
N LEU A 202 -4.90 2.05 -13.60
CA LEU A 202 -5.96 3.01 -13.87
C LEU A 202 -7.33 2.35 -13.83
N ILE A 203 -8.31 3.05 -13.29
CA ILE A 203 -9.72 2.73 -13.44
C ILE A 203 -10.30 3.68 -14.48
N ASP A 204 -10.83 3.12 -15.55
CA ASP A 204 -11.55 3.85 -16.58
C ASP A 204 -13.02 4.00 -16.15
N PHE A 205 -13.48 5.24 -16.04
CA PHE A 205 -14.88 5.53 -15.72
C PHE A 205 -15.78 5.61 -16.95
N GLY A 206 -15.22 5.49 -18.15
CA GLY A 206 -15.91 5.67 -19.41
C GLY A 206 -16.26 7.14 -19.67
N GLY A 207 -16.31 7.53 -20.91
CA GLY A 207 -16.74 8.87 -21.32
C GLY A 207 -15.63 9.79 -21.83
N CYS A 208 -14.39 9.35 -21.84
CA CYS A 208 -13.32 10.00 -22.58
C CYS A 208 -12.86 9.13 -23.73
N ASP A 209 -12.79 9.71 -24.91
CA ASP A 209 -12.22 9.06 -26.08
C ASP A 209 -10.68 9.07 -25.96
N ASN A 210 -10.17 8.17 -25.12
CA ASN A 210 -8.76 8.05 -24.83
C ASN A 210 -8.21 6.66 -25.18
N ALA A 211 -8.72 6.07 -26.26
CA ALA A 211 -8.16 4.85 -26.83
C ALA A 211 -6.62 4.95 -26.96
N LYS A 212 -6.12 6.14 -27.30
CA LYS A 212 -4.68 6.42 -27.40
C LYS A 212 -3.96 6.30 -26.04
N TYR A 213 -4.54 6.80 -24.95
CA TYR A 213 -3.92 6.73 -23.62
C TYR A 213 -3.95 5.29 -23.07
N THR A 214 -5.06 4.60 -23.24
CA THR A 214 -5.18 3.17 -22.91
C THR A 214 -4.22 2.33 -23.73
N GLU A 215 -4.03 2.67 -25.00
CA GLU A 215 -3.07 2.03 -25.89
C GLU A 215 -1.63 2.28 -25.43
N GLU A 216 -1.26 3.47 -25.01
CA GLU A 216 0.07 3.78 -24.46
C GLU A 216 0.34 3.05 -23.14
N LEU A 217 -0.64 2.96 -22.24
CA LEU A 217 -0.52 2.21 -21.00
C LEU A 217 -0.41 0.70 -21.21
N THR A 218 -1.07 0.16 -22.25
CA THR A 218 -1.01 -1.26 -22.59
C THR A 218 0.20 -1.62 -23.45
N LYS A 219 0.71 -0.68 -24.25
CA LYS A 219 1.90 -0.90 -25.10
C LYS A 219 3.15 -1.27 -24.30
N ASN A 220 3.29 -0.76 -23.09
CA ASN A 220 4.44 -1.00 -22.23
C ASN A 220 4.27 -2.22 -21.30
N ARG A 221 3.14 -2.91 -21.35
CA ARG A 221 2.90 -4.11 -20.55
C ARG A 221 3.16 -5.35 -21.40
N THR A 222 4.37 -5.90 -21.28
CA THR A 222 4.66 -7.24 -21.82
C THR A 222 3.75 -8.25 -21.13
N LYS A 223 2.85 -8.87 -21.89
CA LYS A 223 2.01 -9.94 -21.34
C LYS A 223 2.86 -11.18 -21.09
N PRO A 224 2.56 -12.00 -20.08
CA PRO A 224 3.30 -13.23 -19.81
C PRO A 224 3.40 -14.16 -21.02
N GLU A 225 2.38 -14.21 -21.86
CA GLU A 225 2.33 -15.01 -23.09
C GLU A 225 3.22 -14.47 -24.22
N ASP A 226 3.58 -13.18 -24.19
CA ASP A 226 4.44 -12.54 -25.20
C ASP A 226 5.93 -12.77 -24.94
N ILE A 227 6.28 -13.33 -23.79
CA ILE A 227 7.67 -13.63 -23.41
C ILE A 227 8.07 -14.96 -24.08
N LYS A 228 8.75 -14.87 -25.22
CA LYS A 228 9.16 -16.05 -25.99
C LYS A 228 10.18 -16.94 -25.29
N ASN A 229 11.08 -16.36 -24.50
CA ASN A 229 12.11 -17.06 -23.76
C ASN A 229 12.04 -16.61 -22.29
N LYS A 230 11.21 -17.27 -21.50
CA LYS A 230 11.16 -16.99 -20.06
C LYS A 230 12.51 -17.35 -19.42
N PRO A 231 13.07 -16.46 -18.59
CA PRO A 231 14.26 -16.82 -17.83
C PRO A 231 13.94 -18.02 -16.92
N ILE A 232 14.87 -18.98 -16.86
CA ILE A 232 14.75 -20.13 -15.98
C ILE A 232 15.55 -19.85 -14.72
N ILE A 233 14.87 -19.88 -13.58
CA ILE A 233 15.45 -19.65 -12.25
C ILE A 233 15.30 -20.95 -11.45
N LYS A 234 16.39 -21.39 -10.82
CA LYS A 234 16.39 -22.53 -9.89
C LYS A 234 16.49 -22.01 -8.46
N VAL A 235 15.63 -22.49 -7.60
CA VAL A 235 15.66 -22.19 -6.16
C VAL A 235 15.86 -23.50 -5.42
N ASP A 236 17.01 -23.61 -4.73
CA ASP A 236 17.37 -24.82 -3.99
C ASP A 236 16.61 -24.95 -2.66
N LYS A 237 16.86 -26.06 -1.95
CA LYS A 237 16.25 -26.32 -0.62
C LYS A 237 16.64 -25.28 0.44
N ASN A 238 17.75 -24.60 0.26
CA ASN A 238 18.26 -23.55 1.16
C ASN A 238 17.87 -22.14 0.69
N TRP A 239 16.99 -22.04 -0.31
CA TRP A 239 16.55 -20.78 -0.90
C TRP A 239 17.68 -19.98 -1.58
N ASN A 240 18.74 -20.65 -2.01
CA ASN A 240 19.70 -20.05 -2.90
C ASN A 240 19.15 -20.05 -4.32
N ILE A 241 19.59 -19.08 -5.13
CA ILE A 241 19.08 -18.88 -6.48
C ILE A 241 20.14 -19.16 -7.53
N ASN A 242 19.85 -20.05 -8.47
CA ASN A 242 20.80 -20.54 -9.47
C ASN A 242 22.12 -21.03 -8.80
N GLU A 243 23.25 -20.52 -9.29
CA GLU A 243 24.58 -20.76 -8.71
C GLU A 243 24.94 -19.86 -7.52
N PHE A 244 24.07 -18.92 -7.15
CA PHE A 244 24.36 -17.91 -6.13
C PHE A 244 23.91 -18.32 -4.75
N ILE A 245 24.80 -18.20 -3.79
CA ILE A 245 24.56 -18.50 -2.38
C ILE A 245 24.37 -17.20 -1.62
N ASN A 246 23.21 -17.02 -1.00
CA ASN A 246 22.91 -15.87 -0.16
C ASN A 246 23.97 -15.70 0.95
N ASN A 247 24.41 -14.46 1.16
CA ASN A 247 25.47 -14.05 2.12
C ASN A 247 26.88 -14.62 1.81
N LYS A 248 27.13 -15.14 0.60
CA LYS A 248 28.44 -15.64 0.19
C LYS A 248 28.84 -15.16 -1.20
N SER A 249 27.95 -15.28 -2.17
CA SER A 249 28.25 -14.85 -3.55
C SER A 249 28.43 -13.34 -3.61
N THR A 250 29.43 -12.91 -4.36
CA THR A 250 29.73 -11.48 -4.55
C THR A 250 29.01 -10.92 -5.77
N GLU A 251 28.92 -9.61 -5.87
CA GLU A 251 28.47 -8.93 -7.08
C GLU A 251 29.37 -9.30 -8.27
N SER A 252 30.69 -9.46 -8.05
CA SER A 252 31.63 -9.87 -9.08
C SER A 252 31.31 -11.27 -9.64
N ASP A 253 30.86 -12.20 -8.78
CA ASP A 253 30.41 -13.53 -9.22
C ASP A 253 29.16 -13.42 -10.10
N PHE A 254 28.21 -12.57 -9.69
CA PHE A 254 26.99 -12.32 -10.45
C PHE A 254 27.28 -11.71 -11.83
N VAL A 255 28.13 -10.69 -11.89
CA VAL A 255 28.51 -10.01 -13.15
C VAL A 255 29.17 -10.97 -14.13
N LYS A 256 29.95 -11.92 -13.66
CA LYS A 256 30.64 -12.93 -14.50
C LYS A 256 29.73 -14.07 -14.95
N SER A 257 28.58 -14.23 -14.31
CA SER A 257 27.68 -15.35 -14.59
C SER A 257 26.89 -15.17 -15.89
N SER A 258 26.35 -16.27 -16.38
CA SER A 258 25.42 -16.26 -17.51
C SER A 258 24.07 -15.65 -17.15
N THR A 259 23.69 -15.66 -15.87
CA THR A 259 22.46 -15.10 -15.35
C THR A 259 22.40 -13.58 -15.55
N ASN A 260 23.52 -12.88 -15.47
CA ASN A 260 23.56 -11.41 -15.58
C ASN A 260 23.22 -10.84 -16.98
N LYS A 261 23.20 -11.64 -18.04
CA LYS A 261 23.11 -11.15 -19.43
C LYS A 261 21.95 -10.19 -19.73
N ASN A 262 20.87 -10.25 -18.91
CA ASN A 262 19.65 -9.49 -19.12
C ASN A 262 19.27 -8.66 -17.89
N PHE A 263 20.27 -8.29 -17.08
CA PHE A 263 20.05 -7.53 -15.85
C PHE A 263 20.76 -6.19 -15.89
N GLU A 264 20.06 -5.14 -15.50
CA GLU A 264 20.59 -3.79 -15.34
C GLU A 264 20.98 -3.53 -13.90
N ARG A 265 22.13 -2.92 -13.71
CA ARG A 265 22.63 -2.51 -12.40
C ARG A 265 21.97 -1.23 -11.94
N MET A 266 21.37 -1.26 -10.75
CA MET A 266 20.76 -0.12 -10.09
C MET A 266 21.56 0.23 -8.83
N LEU A 267 22.08 1.46 -8.79
CA LEU A 267 22.82 2.00 -7.64
C LEU A 267 22.09 3.26 -7.16
N THR A 268 21.75 3.29 -5.88
CA THR A 268 21.18 4.47 -5.23
C THR A 268 22.17 5.00 -4.20
N THR A 269 22.43 6.30 -4.26
CA THR A 269 23.31 7.00 -3.31
C THR A 269 22.55 8.15 -2.63
N ASP A 270 23.02 8.57 -1.46
CA ASP A 270 22.58 9.80 -0.82
C ASP A 270 23.34 11.04 -1.34
N ALA A 271 23.06 12.21 -0.78
CA ALA A 271 23.70 13.47 -1.15
C ALA A 271 25.22 13.50 -0.87
N ASP A 272 25.71 12.64 0.02
CA ASP A 272 27.13 12.49 0.37
C ASP A 272 27.81 11.34 -0.40
N GLU A 273 27.15 10.86 -1.46
CA GLU A 273 27.60 9.75 -2.31
C GLU A 273 27.72 8.40 -1.60
N ASN A 274 27.14 8.25 -0.41
CA ASN A 274 27.10 6.95 0.25
C ASN A 274 26.12 6.01 -0.45
N ILE A 275 26.53 4.77 -0.67
CA ILE A 275 25.68 3.75 -1.28
C ILE A 275 24.54 3.38 -0.30
N LEU A 276 23.32 3.63 -0.71
CA LEU A 276 22.11 3.30 0.04
C LEU A 276 21.55 1.94 -0.38
N ALA A 277 21.56 1.67 -1.69
CA ALA A 277 21.05 0.41 -2.23
C ALA A 277 21.79 0.04 -3.50
N LEU A 278 22.04 -1.27 -3.66
CA LEU A 278 22.62 -1.86 -4.85
C LEU A 278 21.80 -3.08 -5.25
N SER A 279 21.28 -3.07 -6.47
CA SER A 279 20.53 -4.19 -7.01
C SER A 279 20.76 -4.38 -8.50
N TYR A 280 20.39 -5.55 -8.99
CA TYR A 280 20.27 -5.84 -10.40
C TYR A 280 18.83 -6.21 -10.70
N GLN A 281 18.25 -5.66 -11.76
CA GLN A 281 16.89 -5.96 -12.19
C GLN A 281 16.88 -6.43 -13.63
N ASN A 282 15.97 -7.34 -13.97
CA ASN A 282 15.76 -7.74 -15.37
C ASN A 282 14.95 -6.69 -16.13
N GLU A 283 14.94 -6.78 -17.45
CA GLU A 283 14.24 -5.83 -18.37
C GLU A 283 12.74 -5.68 -18.09
N TYR A 284 12.12 -6.68 -17.44
CA TYR A 284 10.70 -6.68 -17.13
C TYR A 284 10.40 -6.23 -15.68
N ASN A 285 11.44 -5.87 -14.92
CA ASN A 285 11.33 -5.49 -13.50
C ASN A 285 10.64 -6.54 -12.61
N ASP A 286 10.83 -7.81 -12.92
CA ASP A 286 10.18 -8.91 -12.19
C ASP A 286 11.14 -9.70 -11.31
N ILE A 287 12.44 -9.59 -11.57
CA ILE A 287 13.51 -10.24 -10.80
C ILE A 287 14.49 -9.16 -10.34
N TYR A 288 14.78 -9.19 -9.05
CA TYR A 288 15.78 -8.32 -8.43
C TYR A 288 16.75 -9.15 -7.62
N PHE A 289 18.03 -8.88 -7.77
CA PHE A 289 19.09 -9.35 -6.89
C PHE A 289 19.62 -8.19 -6.07
N TYR A 290 19.72 -8.35 -4.76
CA TYR A 290 20.15 -7.29 -3.84
C TYR A 290 21.51 -7.60 -3.28
N PHE A 291 22.37 -6.58 -3.25
CA PHE A 291 23.73 -6.68 -2.73
C PHE A 291 23.95 -5.67 -1.59
N GLU A 292 24.61 -6.11 -0.54
CA GLU A 292 25.03 -5.24 0.55
C GLU A 292 26.53 -4.96 0.41
N THR A 293 26.91 -3.69 0.49
CA THR A 293 28.32 -3.29 0.53
C THR A 293 28.82 -3.20 1.96
N SER A 294 30.04 -3.68 2.20
CA SER A 294 30.72 -3.54 3.49
C SER A 294 31.23 -2.11 3.76
N ASP A 295 31.39 -1.33 2.71
CA ASP A 295 31.82 0.08 2.75
C ASP A 295 30.89 0.93 1.88
N ARG A 296 30.09 1.77 2.52
CA ARG A 296 29.12 2.61 1.81
C ARG A 296 29.76 3.68 0.94
N LYS A 297 31.04 3.97 1.11
CA LYS A 297 31.77 4.98 0.32
C LYS A 297 32.53 4.39 -0.86
N THR A 298 32.68 3.06 -0.91
CA THR A 298 33.48 2.40 -1.94
C THR A 298 32.65 1.37 -2.67
N ASP A 299 32.34 1.64 -3.93
CA ASP A 299 31.69 0.67 -4.81
C ASP A 299 32.70 -0.38 -5.26
N ASN A 300 32.71 -1.53 -4.58
CA ASN A 300 33.64 -2.62 -4.85
C ASN A 300 32.88 -3.94 -5.08
N PRO A 301 32.68 -4.36 -6.34
CA PRO A 301 31.93 -5.57 -6.68
C PRO A 301 32.49 -6.88 -6.04
N ASN A 302 33.76 -6.91 -5.65
CA ASN A 302 34.33 -8.08 -4.97
C ASN A 302 34.00 -8.13 -3.47
N LYS A 303 33.47 -7.03 -2.92
CA LYS A 303 33.08 -6.91 -1.50
C LYS A 303 31.57 -6.77 -1.32
N ASN A 304 30.84 -6.49 -2.36
CA ASN A 304 29.38 -6.43 -2.34
C ASN A 304 28.83 -7.86 -2.32
N ILE A 305 28.11 -8.22 -1.28
CA ILE A 305 27.64 -9.59 -1.04
C ILE A 305 26.16 -9.69 -1.36
N LEU A 306 25.76 -10.72 -2.09
CA LEU A 306 24.35 -11.05 -2.35
C LEU A 306 23.66 -11.33 -1.01
N VAL A 307 22.65 -10.53 -0.71
CA VAL A 307 21.88 -10.65 0.52
C VAL A 307 20.46 -11.13 0.29
N GLY A 308 20.00 -11.21 -0.96
CA GLY A 308 18.71 -11.79 -1.31
C GLY A 308 18.23 -11.42 -2.69
N TYR A 309 17.01 -11.82 -2.97
CA TYR A 309 16.36 -11.59 -4.25
C TYR A 309 14.85 -11.47 -4.11
N ASN A 310 14.23 -10.89 -5.11
CA ASN A 310 12.78 -10.79 -5.25
C ASN A 310 12.38 -11.28 -6.64
N ILE A 311 11.37 -12.12 -6.71
CA ILE A 311 10.68 -12.51 -7.93
C ILE A 311 9.22 -12.04 -7.75
N SER A 312 8.90 -10.87 -8.32
CA SER A 312 7.61 -10.22 -8.10
C SER A 312 6.47 -10.86 -8.90
N ASN A 313 6.79 -11.54 -10.01
CA ASN A 313 5.78 -12.18 -10.84
C ASN A 313 6.30 -13.50 -11.45
N LEU A 314 5.92 -14.60 -10.81
CA LEU A 314 6.28 -15.94 -11.27
C LEU A 314 5.69 -16.30 -12.64
N ASN A 315 4.64 -15.60 -13.10
CA ASN A 315 4.02 -15.91 -14.41
C ASN A 315 4.90 -15.51 -15.60
N LYS A 316 5.82 -14.57 -15.40
CA LYS A 316 6.76 -14.12 -16.42
C LYS A 316 8.09 -14.87 -16.44
N ILE A 317 8.29 -15.79 -15.49
CA ILE A 317 9.53 -16.48 -15.24
C ILE A 317 9.21 -17.97 -15.09
N GLU A 318 10.10 -18.85 -15.50
CA GLU A 318 10.04 -20.27 -15.15
C GLU A 318 10.88 -20.51 -13.90
N VAL A 319 10.23 -20.87 -12.79
CA VAL A 319 10.94 -21.15 -11.52
C VAL A 319 10.85 -22.63 -11.19
N ILE A 320 12.03 -23.25 -11.03
CA ILE A 320 12.18 -24.63 -10.60
C ILE A 320 12.55 -24.64 -9.12
N PHE A 321 11.64 -25.11 -8.27
CA PHE A 321 11.85 -25.21 -6.82
C PHE A 321 12.25 -26.63 -6.43
N GLU A 322 13.36 -26.79 -5.70
CA GLU A 322 13.80 -28.08 -5.19
C GLU A 322 13.09 -28.49 -3.88
N ASN A 323 12.38 -27.58 -3.24
CA ASN A 323 11.65 -27.81 -1.99
C ASN A 323 10.21 -28.28 -2.17
N GLY A 324 9.81 -28.63 -3.38
CA GLY A 324 8.49 -29.14 -3.70
C GLY A 324 7.43 -28.09 -4.05
N LEU A 325 7.75 -26.80 -3.94
CA LEU A 325 6.89 -25.72 -4.42
C LEU A 325 6.72 -25.80 -5.94
N LYS A 326 5.61 -25.29 -6.43
CA LYS A 326 5.34 -25.11 -7.85
C LYS A 326 4.68 -23.76 -8.07
N GLN A 327 5.07 -23.10 -9.15
CA GLN A 327 4.40 -21.90 -9.62
C GLN A 327 2.89 -22.13 -9.77
N GLY A 328 2.07 -21.19 -9.34
CA GLY A 328 0.62 -21.33 -9.40
C GLY A 328 0.01 -22.34 -8.42
N MET A 329 0.81 -22.90 -7.49
CA MET A 329 0.30 -23.79 -6.43
C MET A 329 -0.67 -23.03 -5.54
N LYS A 330 -1.76 -23.67 -5.14
CA LYS A 330 -2.76 -23.07 -4.25
C LYS A 330 -2.21 -22.84 -2.84
N TYR A 331 -2.68 -21.79 -2.21
CA TYR A 331 -2.31 -21.38 -0.86
C TYR A 331 -2.36 -22.52 0.15
N GLU A 332 -3.46 -23.27 0.17
CA GLU A 332 -3.66 -24.38 1.10
C GLU A 332 -2.69 -25.54 0.88
N ASP A 333 -2.23 -25.73 -0.35
CA ASP A 333 -1.27 -26.80 -0.68
C ASP A 333 0.17 -26.35 -0.36
N VAL A 334 0.48 -25.05 -0.51
CA VAL A 334 1.77 -24.51 -0.08
C VAL A 334 1.95 -24.63 1.43
N ILE A 335 0.93 -24.35 2.22
CA ILE A 335 1.00 -24.50 3.70
C ILE A 335 1.36 -25.94 4.10
N LYS A 336 0.91 -26.94 3.37
CA LYS A 336 1.19 -28.36 3.69
C LYS A 336 2.64 -28.77 3.44
N ILE A 337 3.41 -27.98 2.69
CA ILE A 337 4.84 -28.26 2.41
C ILE A 337 5.71 -27.96 3.62
N PHE A 338 5.29 -27.02 4.47
CA PHE A 338 6.09 -26.52 5.57
C PHE A 338 5.53 -26.94 6.92
N ASP A 339 6.43 -27.27 7.85
CA ASP A 339 6.04 -27.48 9.24
C ASP A 339 5.53 -26.18 9.86
N LYS A 340 4.56 -26.29 10.78
CA LYS A 340 4.00 -25.14 11.48
C LYS A 340 5.08 -24.22 12.08
N ASN A 341 6.14 -24.78 12.64
CA ASN A 341 7.22 -24.03 13.28
C ASN A 341 8.12 -23.28 12.28
N GLN A 342 8.03 -23.58 10.99
CA GLN A 342 8.74 -22.87 9.94
C GLN A 342 7.96 -21.64 9.44
N ILE A 343 6.66 -21.59 9.69
CA ILE A 343 5.79 -20.50 9.25
C ILE A 343 5.72 -19.43 10.33
N LEU A 344 6.28 -18.25 10.05
CA LEU A 344 6.36 -17.15 11.01
C LEU A 344 5.02 -16.49 11.30
N ASN A 345 4.16 -16.40 10.29
CA ASN A 345 2.82 -15.80 10.40
C ASN A 345 1.70 -16.84 10.52
N TYR A 346 1.98 -18.00 11.12
CA TYR A 346 1.04 -19.13 11.16
C TYR A 346 -0.34 -18.78 11.75
N GLU A 347 -0.38 -18.01 12.82
CA GLU A 347 -1.64 -17.62 13.47
C GLU A 347 -2.46 -16.63 12.63
N ASP A 348 -1.80 -15.90 11.73
CA ASP A 348 -2.42 -14.90 10.86
C ASP A 348 -2.73 -15.44 9.45
N LEU A 349 -2.43 -16.71 9.14
CA LEU A 349 -2.57 -17.28 7.80
C LEU A 349 -3.97 -17.10 7.20
N LYS A 350 -5.02 -17.23 8.01
CA LYS A 350 -6.42 -17.05 7.57
C LYS A 350 -6.76 -15.60 7.16
N PHE A 351 -5.89 -14.65 7.48
CA PHE A 351 -6.06 -13.22 7.18
C PHE A 351 -5.01 -12.72 6.19
N SER A 352 -4.07 -13.58 5.76
CA SER A 352 -2.93 -13.21 4.93
C SER A 352 -3.08 -13.78 3.52
N ASN A 353 -2.61 -13.03 2.54
CA ASN A 353 -2.40 -13.50 1.18
C ASN A 353 -0.91 -13.84 0.92
N TYR A 354 -0.15 -14.00 1.98
CA TYR A 354 1.26 -14.39 1.94
C TYR A 354 1.59 -15.37 3.07
N ILE A 355 2.66 -16.12 2.86
CA ILE A 355 3.25 -17.02 3.87
C ILE A 355 4.67 -16.57 4.12
N GLU A 356 5.02 -16.34 5.37
CA GLU A 356 6.38 -16.04 5.81
C GLU A 356 7.03 -17.29 6.39
N ILE A 357 8.18 -17.66 5.83
CA ILE A 357 8.91 -18.88 6.20
C ILE A 357 10.26 -18.50 6.80
N LYS A 358 10.60 -19.15 7.90
CA LYS A 358 11.93 -19.05 8.51
C LYS A 358 12.89 -20.03 7.87
N ASN A 359 14.03 -19.54 7.39
CA ASN A 359 15.14 -20.35 6.93
C ASN A 359 16.45 -19.84 7.53
N GLY A 360 16.88 -20.45 8.64
CA GLY A 360 18.05 -19.96 9.40
C GLY A 360 17.85 -18.51 9.86
N ALA A 361 18.72 -17.61 9.43
CA ALA A 361 18.63 -16.17 9.71
C ALA A 361 17.77 -15.40 8.69
N HIS A 362 17.28 -16.07 7.65
CA HIS A 362 16.52 -15.45 6.56
C HIS A 362 15.03 -15.64 6.74
N LYS A 363 14.29 -14.64 6.30
CA LYS A 363 12.85 -14.72 6.13
C LYS A 363 12.52 -14.77 4.63
N ILE A 364 11.71 -15.72 4.24
CA ILE A 364 11.21 -15.88 2.90
C ILE A 364 9.72 -15.56 2.92
N THR A 365 9.28 -14.70 2.03
CA THR A 365 7.86 -14.38 1.85
C THR A 365 7.39 -14.94 0.52
N LEU A 366 6.37 -15.77 0.55
CA LEU A 366 5.65 -16.30 -0.60
C LEU A 366 4.36 -15.51 -0.75
N ASN A 367 4.17 -14.87 -1.90
CA ASN A 367 3.00 -14.06 -2.22
C ASN A 367 2.03 -14.83 -3.11
N PHE A 368 0.74 -14.56 -2.92
CA PHE A 368 -0.34 -15.21 -3.67
C PHE A 368 -1.18 -14.15 -4.38
N ASP A 369 -1.65 -14.51 -5.58
CA ASP A 369 -2.52 -13.65 -6.38
C ASP A 369 -3.98 -13.65 -5.86
N GLY A 370 -4.85 -12.91 -6.56
CA GLY A 370 -6.28 -12.82 -6.21
C GLY A 370 -7.05 -14.14 -6.35
N GLU A 371 -6.45 -15.20 -6.92
CA GLU A 371 -6.99 -16.56 -7.01
C GLU A 371 -6.36 -17.51 -5.97
N ASN A 372 -5.60 -16.96 -5.02
CA ASN A 372 -4.83 -17.69 -4.02
C ASN A 372 -3.81 -18.67 -4.62
N LYS A 373 -3.19 -18.30 -5.74
CA LYS A 373 -2.12 -19.05 -6.39
C LYS A 373 -0.77 -18.39 -6.14
N LEU A 374 0.26 -19.19 -5.88
CA LEU A 374 1.63 -18.72 -5.68
C LEU A 374 2.09 -17.90 -6.88
N SER A 375 2.31 -16.60 -6.67
CA SER A 375 2.59 -15.61 -7.71
C SER A 375 3.90 -14.86 -7.54
N GLY A 376 4.48 -14.84 -6.35
CA GLY A 376 5.72 -14.13 -6.06
C GLY A 376 6.53 -14.76 -4.93
N LEU A 377 7.81 -14.43 -4.91
CA LEU A 377 8.78 -14.89 -3.92
C LEU A 377 9.73 -13.76 -3.56
N TYR A 378 9.89 -13.52 -2.28
CA TYR A 378 10.80 -12.52 -1.76
C TYR A 378 11.64 -13.10 -0.63
N THR A 379 12.96 -12.97 -0.72
CA THR A 379 13.86 -13.31 0.39
C THR A 379 14.26 -12.05 1.11
N ASN A 380 13.90 -11.97 2.38
CA ASN A 380 14.23 -10.79 3.18
C ASN A 380 15.68 -10.86 3.62
N ILE A 381 16.34 -9.87 3.19
CA ILE A 381 17.66 -9.48 3.59
C ILE A 381 17.53 -8.69 4.87
N LYS A 382 18.51 -8.87 5.75
CA LYS A 382 18.65 -8.03 6.92
C LYS A 382 18.37 -6.56 6.57
N ASN A 383 17.24 -6.07 7.08
CA ASN A 383 16.94 -4.66 7.34
C ASN A 383 17.64 -3.63 6.44
N TYR A 384 17.06 -3.33 5.28
CA TYR A 384 17.16 -1.95 4.82
C TYR A 384 16.32 -1.08 5.79
N ARG A 385 16.98 -0.49 6.75
CA ARG A 385 16.48 0.63 7.54
C ARG A 385 17.01 1.91 6.96
#